data_26b86bf57aef062ac9ff3fd6c7190d1d
#
_entry.id   26b86bf57aef062ac9ff3fd6c7190d1d
#
_cell.length_a   1.000
_cell.length_b   1.000
_cell.length_c   1.000
_cell.angle_alpha   90.00
_cell.angle_beta   90.00
_cell.angle_gamma   90.00
#
_symmetry.space_group_name_H-M   'P 1'
#
loop_
_entity.id
_entity.type
_entity.pdbx_description
1 polymer ?
#
loop_
_entity_poly.entity_id
_entity_poly.type
_entity_poly.pdbx_seq_one_letter_code
_entity_poly.pdbx_strand_id
1 'polypeptide(L)'
;MALYLGMGAAALAWSSLRGQPNVWHLAGQPPAMSMTFAGILCGLAAGLVIVFASRMALYRFDWARALHRELRHLLFPLQDFEIVVLAAASSVGEEMFFRGALLPVVGLVTSSAIFALLHIGPKLRHLPWTFSSFLAGLLFGAMFLWTGDLTGPVLAHFLINFLNLRHVAQVELR
;
A
#
# COMPACT_ATOMS: atom_id res chain seq x y z
N MET A 1 -7.70 -0.08 12.43
CA MET A 1 -7.33 -1.50 12.65
C MET A 1 -8.39 -2.47 12.13
N ALA A 2 -9.63 -2.42 12.62
CA ALA A 2 -10.68 -3.37 12.21
C ALA A 2 -10.87 -3.49 10.68
N LEU A 3 -10.77 -2.37 9.94
CA LEU A 3 -10.87 -2.35 8.48
C LEU A 3 -9.81 -3.28 7.82
N TYR A 4 -8.54 -3.13 8.18
CA TYR A 4 -7.45 -3.88 7.56
C TYR A 4 -7.45 -5.37 7.92
N LEU A 5 -7.80 -5.69 9.16
CA LEU A 5 -8.05 -7.07 9.57
C LEU A 5 -9.24 -7.67 8.81
N GLY A 6 -10.31 -6.89 8.62
CA GLY A 6 -11.46 -7.28 7.82
C GLY A 6 -11.12 -7.52 6.35
N MET A 7 -10.24 -6.68 5.75
CA MET A 7 -9.76 -6.87 4.38
C MET A 7 -8.93 -8.15 4.24
N GLY A 8 -8.02 -8.42 5.18
CA GLY A 8 -7.25 -9.66 5.19
C GLY A 8 -8.13 -10.89 5.35
N ALA A 9 -9.10 -10.86 6.26
CA ALA A 9 -10.07 -11.94 6.45
C ALA A 9 -10.95 -12.15 5.21
N ALA A 10 -11.43 -11.08 4.58
CA ALA A 10 -12.20 -11.15 3.34
C ALA A 10 -11.38 -11.73 2.18
N ALA A 11 -10.09 -11.38 2.08
CA ALA A 11 -9.18 -11.94 1.09
C ALA A 11 -9.05 -13.45 1.25
N LEU A 12 -8.81 -13.92 2.47
CA LEU A 12 -8.69 -15.35 2.78
C LEU A 12 -9.98 -16.10 2.51
N ALA A 13 -11.12 -15.58 2.97
CA ALA A 13 -12.43 -16.20 2.77
C ALA A 13 -12.77 -16.30 1.28
N TRP A 14 -12.62 -15.21 0.53
CA TRP A 14 -12.94 -15.19 -0.89
C TRP A 14 -12.03 -16.10 -1.71
N SER A 15 -10.72 -16.08 -1.45
CA SER A 15 -9.76 -16.94 -2.14
C SER A 15 -10.01 -18.43 -1.83
N SER A 16 -10.36 -18.75 -0.58
CA SER A 16 -10.72 -20.12 -0.19
C SER A 16 -11.99 -20.62 -0.91
N LEU A 17 -13.04 -19.78 -0.99
CA LEU A 17 -14.27 -20.09 -1.73
C LEU A 17 -14.02 -20.32 -3.24
N ARG A 18 -12.95 -19.74 -3.78
CA ARG A 18 -12.52 -19.94 -5.17
C ARG A 18 -11.57 -21.12 -5.38
N GLY A 19 -11.28 -21.88 -4.34
CA GLY A 19 -10.33 -23.00 -4.39
C GLY A 19 -8.86 -22.56 -4.48
N GLN A 20 -8.55 -21.30 -4.15
CA GLN A 20 -7.20 -20.71 -4.14
C GLN A 20 -6.88 -20.14 -2.75
N PRO A 21 -6.70 -21.00 -1.74
CA PRO A 21 -6.59 -20.54 -0.34
C PRO A 21 -5.31 -19.73 -0.05
N ASN A 22 -4.29 -19.82 -0.91
CA ASN A 22 -3.05 -19.08 -0.71
C ASN A 22 -3.11 -17.73 -1.43
N VAL A 23 -3.32 -16.66 -0.67
CA VAL A 23 -3.33 -15.28 -1.18
C VAL A 23 -1.93 -14.67 -1.26
N TRP A 24 -0.93 -15.30 -0.63
CA TRP A 24 0.44 -14.78 -0.56
C TRP A 24 1.26 -15.08 -1.82
N HIS A 25 0.94 -16.21 -2.47
CA HIS A 25 1.67 -16.68 -3.65
C HIS A 25 0.73 -16.84 -4.85
N LEU A 26 1.06 -16.21 -5.96
CA LEU A 26 0.22 -16.16 -7.18
C LEU A 26 -0.14 -17.55 -7.70
N ALA A 27 0.81 -18.48 -7.69
CA ALA A 27 0.60 -19.86 -8.16
C ALA A 27 0.17 -20.84 -7.04
N GLY A 28 -0.22 -20.33 -5.87
CA GLY A 28 -0.56 -21.16 -4.70
C GLY A 28 0.64 -21.83 -4.02
N GLN A 29 1.84 -21.75 -4.60
CA GLN A 29 3.09 -22.27 -4.09
C GLN A 29 4.15 -21.14 -4.00
N PRO A 30 5.08 -21.20 -3.03
CA PRO A 30 6.17 -20.25 -2.94
C PRO A 30 6.99 -20.27 -4.24
N PRO A 31 7.36 -19.08 -4.78
CA PRO A 31 8.28 -19.02 -5.91
C PRO A 31 9.70 -19.44 -5.50
N ALA A 32 10.59 -19.53 -6.49
CA ALA A 32 12.01 -19.73 -6.19
C ALA A 32 12.53 -18.63 -5.25
N MET A 33 13.40 -18.98 -4.33
CA MET A 33 13.94 -18.06 -3.32
C MET A 33 14.58 -16.81 -3.94
N SER A 34 15.20 -16.92 -5.12
CA SER A 34 15.76 -15.80 -5.89
C SER A 34 14.68 -14.77 -6.28
N MET A 35 13.46 -15.21 -6.60
CA MET A 35 12.34 -14.32 -6.93
C MET A 35 11.81 -13.59 -5.70
N THR A 36 11.73 -14.27 -4.54
CA THR A 36 11.40 -13.62 -3.27
C THR A 36 12.44 -12.56 -2.90
N PHE A 37 13.74 -12.86 -3.03
CA PHE A 37 14.80 -11.87 -2.80
C PHE A 37 14.74 -10.71 -3.78
N ALA A 38 14.50 -10.96 -5.07
CA ALA A 38 14.29 -9.91 -6.05
C ALA A 38 13.10 -9.02 -5.69
N GLY A 39 11.99 -9.62 -5.25
CA GLY A 39 10.81 -8.91 -4.75
C GLY A 39 11.13 -8.02 -3.54
N ILE A 40 11.86 -8.54 -2.56
CA ILE A 40 12.30 -7.77 -1.38
C ILE A 40 13.12 -6.55 -1.81
N LEU A 41 14.15 -6.73 -2.62
CA LEU A 41 15.01 -5.63 -3.08
C LEU A 41 14.24 -4.58 -3.89
N CYS A 42 13.41 -5.03 -4.82
CA CYS A 42 12.54 -4.13 -5.60
C CYS A 42 11.52 -3.42 -4.72
N GLY A 43 10.93 -4.10 -3.74
CA GLY A 43 9.99 -3.52 -2.79
C GLY A 43 10.62 -2.42 -1.93
N LEU A 44 11.81 -2.69 -1.37
CA LEU A 44 12.57 -1.70 -0.61
C LEU A 44 12.92 -0.49 -1.47
N ALA A 45 13.45 -0.72 -2.67
CA ALA A 45 13.81 0.36 -3.61
C ALA A 45 12.58 1.20 -3.99
N ALA A 46 11.48 0.56 -4.39
CA ALA A 46 10.23 1.23 -4.74
C ALA A 46 9.67 2.04 -3.56
N GLY A 47 9.64 1.47 -2.36
CA GLY A 47 9.19 2.16 -1.15
C GLY A 47 10.00 3.42 -0.88
N LEU A 48 11.34 3.33 -0.93
CA LEU A 48 12.22 4.48 -0.71
C LEU A 48 12.05 5.56 -1.79
N VAL A 49 11.93 5.17 -3.06
CA VAL A 49 11.69 6.12 -4.18
C VAL A 49 10.37 6.86 -3.98
N ILE A 50 9.28 6.14 -3.63
CA ILE A 50 7.97 6.76 -3.39
C ILE A 50 8.01 7.68 -2.17
N VAL A 51 8.68 7.29 -1.09
CA VAL A 51 8.87 8.16 0.08
C VAL A 51 9.64 9.42 -0.29
N PHE A 52 10.73 9.30 -1.06
CA PHE A 52 11.48 10.45 -1.55
C PHE A 52 10.59 11.36 -2.42
N ALA A 53 9.83 10.79 -3.35
CA ALA A 53 8.88 11.54 -4.18
C ALA A 53 7.81 12.25 -3.32
N SER A 54 7.31 11.62 -2.25
CA SER A 54 6.39 12.24 -1.30
C SER A 54 7.01 13.45 -0.61
N ARG A 55 8.29 13.38 -0.22
CA ARG A 55 9.02 14.53 0.37
C ARG A 55 9.19 15.65 -0.64
N MET A 56 9.55 15.32 -1.88
CA MET A 56 9.65 16.31 -2.94
C MET A 56 8.30 16.97 -3.23
N ALA A 57 7.21 16.21 -3.19
CA ALA A 57 5.87 16.76 -3.37
C ALA A 57 5.52 17.79 -2.28
N LEU A 58 5.90 17.58 -1.02
CA LEU A 58 5.71 18.55 0.08
C LEU A 58 6.44 19.87 -0.17
N TYR A 59 7.64 19.83 -0.76
CA TYR A 59 8.36 21.04 -1.11
C TYR A 59 7.75 21.81 -2.29
N ARG A 60 7.17 21.10 -3.25
CA ARG A 60 6.80 21.68 -4.55
C ARG A 60 5.31 21.99 -4.70
N PHE A 61 4.42 21.32 -3.98
CA PHE A 61 2.99 21.35 -4.28
C PHE A 61 2.13 21.65 -3.05
N ASP A 62 1.20 22.58 -3.21
CA ASP A 62 0.25 22.98 -2.15
C ASP A 62 -0.71 21.86 -1.78
N TRP A 63 -1.12 21.01 -2.73
CA TRP A 63 -1.98 19.88 -2.45
C TRP A 63 -1.34 18.90 -1.47
N ALA A 64 -0.03 18.66 -1.60
CA ALA A 64 0.70 17.74 -0.72
C ALA A 64 0.79 18.31 0.71
N ARG A 65 1.06 19.62 0.85
CA ARG A 65 1.05 20.30 2.14
C ARG A 65 -0.35 20.30 2.78
N ALA A 66 -1.39 20.49 1.97
CA ALA A 66 -2.76 20.44 2.45
C ALA A 66 -3.14 19.03 2.94
N LEU A 67 -2.79 17.99 2.16
CA LEU A 67 -3.00 16.60 2.55
C LEU A 67 -2.26 16.26 3.85
N HIS A 68 -1.00 16.66 3.98
CA HIS A 68 -0.21 16.45 5.20
C HIS A 68 -0.91 17.07 6.44
N ARG A 69 -1.37 18.34 6.34
CA ARG A 69 -2.09 18.99 7.45
C ARG A 69 -3.39 18.27 7.80
N GLU A 70 -4.17 17.84 6.79
CA GLU A 70 -5.42 17.11 7.03
C GLU A 70 -5.17 15.74 7.67
N LEU A 71 -4.19 14.98 7.19
CA LEU A 71 -3.81 13.70 7.81
C LEU A 71 -3.33 13.90 9.25
N ARG A 72 -2.55 14.95 9.52
CA ARG A 72 -2.12 15.29 10.86
C ARG A 72 -3.31 15.54 11.80
N HIS A 73 -4.31 16.30 11.38
CA HIS A 73 -5.51 16.55 12.18
C HIS A 73 -6.34 15.28 12.44
N LEU A 74 -6.38 14.35 11.48
CA LEU A 74 -7.16 13.12 11.60
C LEU A 74 -6.48 12.04 12.45
N LEU A 75 -5.15 11.98 12.42
CA LEU A 75 -4.38 10.87 12.96
C LEU A 75 -3.67 11.18 14.28
N PHE A 76 -3.70 12.45 14.74
CA PHE A 76 -2.94 12.83 15.92
C PHE A 76 -3.74 12.90 17.22
N PRO A 77 -3.12 12.49 18.35
CA PRO A 77 -1.72 12.04 18.52
C PRO A 77 -1.55 10.52 18.40
N LEU A 78 -0.84 10.04 17.35
CA LEU A 78 -0.42 8.64 17.27
C LEU A 78 0.97 8.49 17.89
N GLN A 79 1.17 7.44 18.69
CA GLN A 79 2.48 7.04 19.21
C GLN A 79 3.26 6.23 18.17
N ASP A 80 4.60 6.17 18.27
CA ASP A 80 5.45 5.44 17.34
C ASP A 80 5.02 3.97 17.17
N PHE A 81 4.62 3.31 18.24
CA PHE A 81 4.11 1.94 18.19
C PHE A 81 2.80 1.83 17.38
N GLU A 82 1.87 2.77 17.56
CA GLU A 82 0.61 2.79 16.82
C GLU A 82 0.84 3.02 15.32
N ILE A 83 1.83 3.85 14.98
CA ILE A 83 2.25 4.07 13.59
C ILE A 83 2.78 2.78 12.96
N VAL A 84 3.65 2.04 13.66
CA VAL A 84 4.18 0.75 13.19
C VAL A 84 3.04 -0.24 12.97
N VAL A 85 2.14 -0.39 13.97
CA VAL A 85 1.01 -1.32 13.90
C VAL A 85 0.04 -0.94 12.78
N LEU A 86 -0.26 0.36 12.62
CA LEU A 86 -1.14 0.84 11.56
C LEU A 86 -0.52 0.60 10.17
N ALA A 87 0.77 0.92 9.99
CA ALA A 87 1.49 0.70 8.74
C ALA A 87 1.57 -0.79 8.38
N ALA A 88 1.84 -1.66 9.35
CA ALA A 88 1.90 -3.11 9.14
C ALA A 88 0.52 -3.68 8.78
N ALA A 89 -0.52 -3.32 9.55
CA ALA A 89 -1.85 -3.84 9.31
C ALA A 89 -2.43 -3.38 7.97
N SER A 90 -2.24 -2.09 7.61
CA SER A 90 -2.70 -1.57 6.32
C SER A 90 -1.96 -2.24 5.16
N SER A 91 -0.64 -2.32 5.20
CA SER A 91 0.13 -2.93 4.12
C SER A 91 -0.19 -4.41 3.92
N VAL A 92 -0.28 -5.19 4.99
CA VAL A 92 -0.62 -6.62 4.89
C VAL A 92 -2.07 -6.80 4.42
N GLY A 93 -3.04 -6.15 5.07
CA GLY A 93 -4.46 -6.33 4.77
C GLY A 93 -4.83 -5.87 3.37
N GLU A 94 -4.29 -4.73 2.93
CA GLU A 94 -4.56 -4.20 1.59
C GLU A 94 -3.86 -5.02 0.50
N GLU A 95 -2.59 -5.42 0.67
CA GLU A 95 -1.91 -6.23 -0.34
C GLU A 95 -2.54 -7.62 -0.47
N MET A 96 -2.92 -8.27 0.64
CA MET A 96 -3.66 -9.54 0.60
C MET A 96 -4.97 -9.39 -0.18
N PHE A 97 -5.72 -8.30 0.05
CA PHE A 97 -7.01 -8.10 -0.61
C PHE A 97 -6.83 -7.70 -2.08
N PHE A 98 -6.04 -6.66 -2.37
CA PHE A 98 -5.95 -6.12 -3.73
C PHE A 98 -5.08 -6.98 -4.65
N ARG A 99 -3.93 -7.48 -4.17
CA ARG A 99 -3.00 -8.24 -5.01
C ARG A 99 -3.24 -9.73 -4.88
N GLY A 100 -3.42 -10.22 -3.66
CA GLY A 100 -3.63 -11.65 -3.44
C GLY A 100 -4.99 -12.16 -3.91
N ALA A 101 -6.07 -11.47 -3.59
CA ALA A 101 -7.42 -11.93 -3.89
C ALA A 101 -8.06 -11.29 -5.13
N LEU A 102 -8.02 -9.96 -5.25
CA LEU A 102 -8.76 -9.23 -6.28
C LEU A 102 -8.03 -9.23 -7.65
N LEU A 103 -6.74 -8.94 -7.69
CA LEU A 103 -5.96 -8.84 -8.93
C LEU A 103 -6.06 -10.09 -9.82
N PRO A 104 -5.97 -11.33 -9.30
CA PRO A 104 -6.13 -12.53 -10.12
C PRO A 104 -7.49 -12.65 -10.80
N VAL A 105 -8.51 -11.92 -10.31
CA VAL A 105 -9.88 -11.96 -10.83
C VAL A 105 -10.15 -10.89 -11.86
N VAL A 106 -9.81 -9.64 -11.53
CA VAL A 106 -10.19 -8.46 -12.31
C VAL A 106 -9.04 -7.87 -13.13
N GLY A 107 -7.83 -8.39 -12.95
CA GLY A 107 -6.64 -7.93 -13.63
C GLY A 107 -5.98 -6.70 -12.97
N LEU A 108 -4.78 -6.40 -13.43
CA LEU A 108 -3.89 -5.40 -12.84
C LEU A 108 -4.49 -3.99 -12.81
N VAL A 109 -5.00 -3.53 -13.96
CA VAL A 109 -5.50 -2.15 -14.09
C VAL A 109 -6.75 -1.93 -13.25
N THR A 110 -7.70 -2.86 -13.31
CA THR A 110 -8.96 -2.75 -12.56
C THR A 110 -8.73 -2.82 -11.05
N SER A 111 -7.90 -3.75 -10.58
CA SER A 111 -7.53 -3.85 -9.16
C SER A 111 -6.86 -2.57 -8.67
N SER A 112 -5.94 -1.99 -9.46
CA SER A 112 -5.25 -0.75 -9.13
C SER A 112 -6.19 0.46 -9.13
N ALA A 113 -7.16 0.50 -10.03
CA ALA A 113 -8.18 1.55 -10.05
C ALA A 113 -9.08 1.48 -8.81
N ILE A 114 -9.55 0.28 -8.43
CA ILE A 114 -10.35 0.11 -7.20
C ILE A 114 -9.54 0.50 -5.96
N PHE A 115 -8.26 0.11 -5.89
CA PHE A 115 -7.35 0.53 -4.83
C PHE A 115 -7.25 2.06 -4.73
N ALA A 116 -7.08 2.75 -5.86
CA ALA A 116 -6.99 4.20 -5.91
C ALA A 116 -8.29 4.89 -5.47
N LEU A 117 -9.47 4.31 -5.78
CA LEU A 117 -10.76 4.84 -5.36
C LEU A 117 -10.92 4.88 -3.83
N LEU A 118 -10.30 3.96 -3.10
CA LEU A 118 -10.26 4.00 -1.63
C LEU A 118 -9.34 5.10 -1.09
N HIS A 119 -8.51 5.68 -1.95
CA HIS A 119 -7.59 6.77 -1.63
C HIS A 119 -8.08 8.13 -2.18
N ILE A 120 -9.39 8.26 -2.42
CA ILE A 120 -9.96 9.56 -2.79
C ILE A 120 -9.98 10.44 -1.55
N GLY A 121 -9.24 11.54 -1.60
CA GLY A 121 -9.29 12.55 -0.56
C GLY A 121 -10.59 13.36 -0.59
N PRO A 122 -10.95 14.02 0.53
CA PRO A 122 -12.25 14.72 0.67
C PRO A 122 -12.41 15.94 -0.23
N LYS A 123 -11.37 16.35 -0.93
CA LYS A 123 -11.36 17.55 -1.81
C LYS A 123 -10.69 17.23 -3.14
N LEU A 124 -11.16 17.86 -4.23
CA LEU A 124 -10.61 17.69 -5.58
C LEU A 124 -9.09 17.97 -5.66
N ARG A 125 -8.58 18.88 -4.82
CA ARG A 125 -7.13 19.14 -4.75
C ARG A 125 -6.28 17.92 -4.36
N HIS A 126 -6.90 16.85 -3.82
CA HIS A 126 -6.21 15.61 -3.45
C HIS A 126 -6.19 14.56 -4.58
N LEU A 127 -6.77 14.83 -5.74
CA LEU A 127 -6.72 13.93 -6.89
C LEU A 127 -5.30 13.48 -7.28
N PRO A 128 -4.23 14.31 -7.16
CA PRO A 128 -2.87 13.84 -7.40
C PRO A 128 -2.45 12.71 -6.44
N TRP A 129 -2.94 12.71 -5.19
CA TRP A 129 -2.72 11.60 -4.25
C TRP A 129 -3.44 10.32 -4.70
N THR A 130 -4.72 10.44 -5.10
CA THR A 130 -5.48 9.32 -5.69
C THR A 130 -4.78 8.77 -6.92
N PHE A 131 -4.29 9.64 -7.81
CA PHE A 131 -3.54 9.22 -8.99
C PHE A 131 -2.21 8.54 -8.64
N SER A 132 -1.47 9.06 -7.65
CA SER A 132 -0.24 8.40 -7.18
C SER A 132 -0.52 7.04 -6.55
N SER A 133 -1.67 6.87 -5.86
CA SER A 133 -2.11 5.57 -5.34
C SER A 133 -2.44 4.59 -6.48
N PHE A 134 -3.01 5.06 -7.59
CA PHE A 134 -3.20 4.23 -8.79
C PHE A 134 -1.86 3.74 -9.35
N LEU A 135 -0.88 4.63 -9.49
CA LEU A 135 0.45 4.26 -9.99
C LEU A 135 1.17 3.28 -9.03
N ALA A 136 1.07 3.51 -7.72
CA ALA A 136 1.57 2.55 -6.73
C ALA A 136 0.85 1.21 -6.84
N GLY A 137 -0.46 1.23 -7.10
CA GLY A 137 -1.27 0.06 -7.36
C GLY A 137 -0.75 -0.78 -8.52
N LEU A 138 -0.47 -0.13 -9.65
CA LEU A 138 0.11 -0.78 -10.83
C LEU A 138 1.50 -1.35 -10.54
N LEU A 139 2.35 -0.59 -9.84
CA LEU A 139 3.71 -1.01 -9.51
C LEU A 139 3.72 -2.25 -8.61
N PHE A 140 2.92 -2.25 -7.54
CA PHE A 140 2.84 -3.36 -6.59
C PHE A 140 2.19 -4.59 -7.23
N GLY A 141 1.15 -4.38 -8.03
CA GLY A 141 0.52 -5.46 -8.78
C GLY A 141 1.45 -6.07 -9.84
N ALA A 142 2.20 -5.25 -10.57
CA ALA A 142 3.21 -5.74 -11.52
C ALA A 142 4.33 -6.51 -10.81
N MET A 143 4.79 -6.03 -9.65
CA MET A 143 5.78 -6.72 -8.82
C MET A 143 5.26 -8.09 -8.37
N PHE A 144 4.01 -8.17 -7.89
CA PHE A 144 3.38 -9.43 -7.51
C PHE A 144 3.26 -10.40 -8.68
N LEU A 145 2.82 -9.92 -9.85
CA LEU A 145 2.73 -10.75 -11.07
C LEU A 145 4.10 -11.27 -11.54
N TRP A 146 5.13 -10.46 -11.39
CA TRP A 146 6.49 -10.83 -11.79
C TRP A 146 7.15 -11.80 -10.82
N THR A 147 7.04 -11.56 -9.51
CA THR A 147 7.71 -12.37 -8.49
C THR A 147 6.91 -13.57 -8.03
N GLY A 148 5.58 -13.51 -8.18
CA GLY A 148 4.66 -14.50 -7.62
C GLY A 148 4.49 -14.43 -6.12
N ASP A 149 4.98 -13.36 -5.44
CA ASP A 149 5.07 -13.25 -3.98
C ASP A 149 4.67 -11.85 -3.50
N LEU A 150 3.86 -11.78 -2.43
CA LEU A 150 3.43 -10.52 -1.83
C LEU A 150 4.48 -9.83 -0.97
N THR A 151 5.58 -10.48 -0.61
CA THR A 151 6.58 -9.93 0.30
C THR A 151 7.14 -8.59 -0.18
N GLY A 152 7.47 -8.47 -1.47
CA GLY A 152 7.95 -7.22 -2.06
C GLY A 152 6.92 -6.08 -1.98
N PRO A 153 5.70 -6.25 -2.51
CA PRO A 153 4.61 -5.28 -2.39
C PRO A 153 4.32 -4.87 -0.94
N VAL A 154 4.21 -5.83 -0.02
CA VAL A 154 3.97 -5.58 1.41
C VAL A 154 5.08 -4.72 2.02
N LEU A 155 6.35 -5.03 1.74
CA LEU A 155 7.49 -4.24 2.25
C LEU A 155 7.50 -2.82 1.68
N ALA A 156 7.25 -2.65 0.38
CA ALA A 156 7.15 -1.33 -0.24
C ALA A 156 6.05 -0.50 0.42
N HIS A 157 4.87 -1.07 0.56
CA HIS A 157 3.71 -0.41 1.14
C HIS A 157 3.93 -0.08 2.63
N PHE A 158 4.49 -1.02 3.39
CA PHE A 158 4.84 -0.78 4.80
C PHE A 158 5.81 0.39 4.95
N LEU A 159 6.89 0.44 4.16
CA LEU A 159 7.86 1.53 4.21
C LEU A 159 7.21 2.88 3.90
N ILE A 160 6.37 2.93 2.87
CA ILE A 160 5.66 4.15 2.48
C ILE A 160 4.77 4.63 3.62
N ASN A 161 3.93 3.77 4.15
CA ASN A 161 3.00 4.12 5.23
C ASN A 161 3.76 4.49 6.51
N PHE A 162 4.71 3.66 6.94
CA PHE A 162 5.47 3.89 8.15
C PHE A 162 6.23 5.24 8.11
N LEU A 163 7.02 5.46 7.05
CA LEU A 163 7.85 6.66 6.96
C LEU A 163 7.01 7.92 6.71
N ASN A 164 5.89 7.83 5.97
CA ASN A 164 5.02 8.97 5.74
C ASN A 164 4.18 9.29 6.98
N LEU A 165 3.59 8.31 7.66
CA LEU A 165 2.87 8.54 8.91
C LEU A 165 3.77 9.13 9.99
N ARG A 166 4.98 8.56 10.15
CA ARG A 166 5.96 9.10 11.10
C ARG A 166 6.33 10.55 10.79
N HIS A 167 6.48 10.88 9.52
CA HIS A 167 6.75 12.26 9.12
C HIS A 167 5.57 13.19 9.40
N VAL A 168 4.35 12.78 9.09
CA VAL A 168 3.13 13.52 9.46
C VAL A 168 3.06 13.72 10.96
N ALA A 169 3.49 12.70 11.73
CA ALA A 169 3.57 12.75 13.17
C ALA A 169 4.53 13.80 13.71
N GLN A 170 5.70 13.86 13.16
CA GLN A 170 6.83 14.64 13.72
C GLN A 170 6.95 16.06 13.16
N VAL A 171 6.40 16.32 11.96
CA VAL A 171 6.60 17.58 11.25
C VAL A 171 5.30 18.38 11.20
N GLU A 172 5.32 19.56 11.84
CA GLU A 172 4.28 20.55 11.71
C GLU A 172 4.63 21.53 10.57
N LEU A 173 3.79 21.52 9.52
CA LEU A 173 3.95 22.48 8.41
C LEU A 173 3.28 23.79 8.78
N ARG A 174 4.07 24.84 8.85
CA ARG A 174 3.60 26.23 9.02
C ARG A 174 2.83 26.73 7.80
#